data_1155de5a93733c826d683f7720a0229c
#
_entry.id   1155de5a93733c826d683f7720a0229c
#
_cell.length_a   1.000
_cell.length_b   1.000
_cell.length_c   1.000
_cell.angle_alpha   90.00
_cell.angle_beta   90.00
_cell.angle_gamma   90.00
#
_symmetry.space_group_name_H-M   'P 1'
#
loop_
_entity.id
_entity.type
_entity.pdbx_description
1 polymer ?
#
loop_
_entity_poly.entity_id
_entity_poly.type
_entity_poly.pdbx_seq_one_letter_code
_entity_poly.pdbx_strand_id
1 'polypeptide(L)'
;MKRNLGFTLLELLVVVVIIGLLAGYVAPRYFSQVGKSEVQVARAQIDAFEKALDQYRLEKRRYPTAEEGLVAVQPYLKKTLPTDPWGRPYVYRAGRVAGEFEVVSLGRDGKTGGDGEDADITNH
;
A
#
# COMPACT_ATOMS: atom_id res chain seq x y z
N MET A 1 -8.63 -19.08 -59.46
CA MET A 1 -8.40 -17.85 -58.74
C MET A 1 -7.86 -18.13 -57.34
N LYS A 2 -6.68 -17.71 -57.11
CA LYS A 2 -6.09 -17.89 -55.76
C LYS A 2 -6.63 -16.85 -54.80
N ARG A 3 -7.13 -17.31 -53.70
CA ARG A 3 -7.55 -16.46 -52.61
C ARG A 3 -6.40 -16.22 -51.65
N ASN A 4 -6.09 -14.99 -51.40
CA ASN A 4 -5.10 -14.65 -50.41
C ASN A 4 -5.69 -14.84 -49.01
N LEU A 5 -5.19 -15.84 -48.29
CA LEU A 5 -5.67 -16.12 -46.94
C LEU A 5 -4.85 -15.41 -45.86
N GLY A 6 -3.78 -14.74 -46.25
CA GLY A 6 -2.95 -13.97 -45.32
C GLY A 6 -3.41 -12.52 -45.18
N PHE A 7 -2.93 -11.88 -44.14
CA PHE A 7 -3.14 -10.46 -43.89
C PHE A 7 -2.20 -9.63 -44.77
N THR A 8 -2.66 -8.43 -45.17
CA THR A 8 -1.78 -7.48 -45.81
C THR A 8 -0.91 -6.77 -44.77
N LEU A 9 0.20 -6.19 -45.21
CA LEU A 9 1.06 -5.40 -44.34
C LEU A 9 0.30 -4.22 -43.71
N LEU A 10 -0.58 -3.60 -44.53
CA LEU A 10 -1.36 -2.46 -44.03
C LEU A 10 -2.33 -2.91 -42.92
N GLU A 11 -2.97 -4.06 -43.06
CA GLU A 11 -3.86 -4.61 -42.04
C GLU A 11 -3.12 -4.85 -40.72
N LEU A 12 -1.95 -5.48 -40.78
CA LEU A 12 -1.11 -5.72 -39.62
C LEU A 12 -0.66 -4.41 -38.98
N LEU A 13 -0.25 -3.44 -39.78
CA LEU A 13 0.17 -2.13 -39.29
C LEU A 13 -0.96 -1.42 -38.55
N VAL A 14 -2.16 -1.42 -39.10
CA VAL A 14 -3.33 -0.79 -38.49
C VAL A 14 -3.66 -1.47 -37.15
N VAL A 15 -3.64 -2.80 -37.10
CA VAL A 15 -3.91 -3.54 -35.86
C VAL A 15 -2.89 -3.20 -34.79
N VAL A 16 -1.61 -3.18 -35.11
CA VAL A 16 -0.54 -2.82 -34.16
C VAL A 16 -0.71 -1.40 -33.63
N VAL A 17 -1.06 -0.45 -34.52
CA VAL A 17 -1.29 0.95 -34.11
C VAL A 17 -2.49 1.04 -33.16
N ILE A 18 -3.60 0.37 -33.46
CA ILE A 18 -4.77 0.38 -32.59
C ILE A 18 -4.46 -0.22 -31.23
N ILE A 19 -3.78 -1.37 -31.18
CA ILE A 19 -3.36 -2.02 -29.93
C ILE A 19 -2.45 -1.06 -29.14
N GLY A 20 -1.51 -0.39 -29.79
CA GLY A 20 -0.61 0.56 -29.14
C GLY A 20 -1.34 1.75 -28.54
N LEU A 21 -2.32 2.31 -29.26
CA LEU A 21 -3.12 3.41 -28.76
C LEU A 21 -3.97 3.00 -27.55
N LEU A 22 -4.60 1.84 -27.62
CA LEU A 22 -5.42 1.33 -26.52
C LEU A 22 -4.55 0.99 -25.30
N ALA A 23 -3.41 0.35 -25.50
CA ALA A 23 -2.49 0.05 -24.42
C ALA A 23 -1.98 1.31 -23.73
N GLY A 24 -1.66 2.34 -24.50
CA GLY A 24 -1.22 3.62 -23.97
C GLY A 24 -2.29 4.36 -23.18
N TYR A 25 -3.58 4.08 -23.42
CA TYR A 25 -4.69 4.66 -22.69
C TYR A 25 -5.03 3.86 -21.42
N VAL A 26 -5.08 2.54 -21.52
CA VAL A 26 -5.55 1.65 -20.44
C VAL A 26 -4.49 1.46 -19.36
N ALA A 27 -3.22 1.26 -19.74
CA ALA A 27 -2.16 0.94 -18.80
C ALA A 27 -1.98 1.99 -17.69
N PRO A 28 -1.92 3.32 -17.97
CA PRO A 28 -1.80 4.32 -16.90
C PRO A 28 -2.96 4.29 -15.91
N ARG A 29 -4.18 4.04 -16.37
CA ARG A 29 -5.36 3.94 -15.50
C ARG A 29 -5.30 2.70 -14.60
N TYR A 30 -4.86 1.59 -15.16
CA TYR A 30 -4.71 0.35 -14.40
C TYR A 30 -3.70 0.51 -13.27
N PHE A 31 -2.53 1.07 -13.55
CA PHE A 31 -1.50 1.29 -12.54
C PHE A 31 -1.95 2.27 -11.46
N SER A 32 -2.70 3.30 -11.82
CA SER A 32 -3.27 4.23 -10.84
C SER A 32 -4.25 3.54 -9.89
N GLN A 33 -5.09 2.62 -10.38
CA GLN A 33 -6.03 1.87 -9.55
C GLN A 33 -5.32 0.91 -8.60
N VAL A 34 -4.27 0.24 -9.06
CA VAL A 34 -3.47 -0.65 -8.22
C VAL A 34 -2.82 0.13 -7.08
N GLY A 35 -2.24 1.29 -7.38
CA GLY A 35 -1.64 2.15 -6.36
C GLY A 35 -2.63 2.61 -5.30
N LYS A 36 -3.84 3.00 -5.70
CA LYS A 36 -4.91 3.38 -4.76
C LYS A 36 -5.32 2.22 -3.88
N SER A 37 -5.38 1.00 -4.43
CA SER A 37 -5.72 -0.20 -3.66
C SER A 37 -4.65 -0.50 -2.61
N GLU A 38 -3.39 -0.33 -2.95
CA GLU A 38 -2.28 -0.51 -2.00
C GLU A 38 -2.35 0.48 -0.85
N VAL A 39 -2.65 1.75 -1.13
CA VAL A 39 -2.85 2.77 -0.10
C VAL A 39 -4.02 2.38 0.83
N GLN A 40 -5.12 1.89 0.28
CA GLN A 40 -6.27 1.45 1.08
C GLN A 40 -5.92 0.25 1.97
N VAL A 41 -5.15 -0.69 1.47
CA VAL A 41 -4.66 -1.83 2.27
C VAL A 41 -3.78 -1.34 3.41
N ALA A 42 -2.87 -0.41 3.14
CA ALA A 42 -2.03 0.17 4.18
C ALA A 42 -2.86 0.87 5.27
N ARG A 43 -3.86 1.63 4.90
CA ARG A 43 -4.77 2.28 5.85
C ARG A 43 -5.53 1.27 6.70
N ALA A 44 -6.00 0.19 6.10
CA ALA A 44 -6.70 -0.88 6.82
C ALA A 44 -5.78 -1.59 7.81
N GLN A 45 -4.53 -1.82 7.43
CA GLN A 45 -3.52 -2.43 8.30
C GLN A 45 -3.16 -1.51 9.46
N ILE A 46 -3.02 -0.21 9.21
CA ILE A 46 -2.76 0.78 10.26
C ILE A 46 -3.93 0.83 11.24
N ASP A 47 -5.16 0.77 10.74
CA ASP A 47 -6.35 0.71 11.60
C ASP A 47 -6.34 -0.54 12.49
N ALA A 48 -5.94 -1.68 11.95
CA ALA A 48 -5.81 -2.92 12.72
C ALA A 48 -4.73 -2.79 13.81
N PHE A 49 -3.61 -2.14 13.52
CA PHE A 49 -2.59 -1.85 14.53
C PHE A 49 -3.13 -0.93 15.62
N GLU A 50 -3.89 0.08 15.24
CA GLU A 50 -4.50 1.01 16.20
C GLU A 50 -5.40 0.27 17.18
N LYS A 51 -6.26 -0.62 16.68
CA LYS A 51 -7.12 -1.45 17.52
C LYS A 51 -6.32 -2.38 18.42
N ALA A 52 -5.25 -2.99 17.92
CA ALA A 52 -4.38 -3.85 18.71
C ALA A 52 -3.66 -3.06 19.80
N LEU A 53 -3.22 -1.84 19.49
CA LEU A 53 -2.59 -0.94 20.45
C LEU A 53 -3.57 -0.52 21.55
N ASP A 54 -4.82 -0.23 21.21
CA ASP A 54 -5.85 0.09 22.20
C ASP A 54 -6.13 -1.10 23.11
N GLN A 55 -6.15 -2.32 22.58
CA GLN A 55 -6.32 -3.51 23.37
C GLN A 55 -5.13 -3.77 24.30
N TYR A 56 -3.94 -3.54 23.81
CA TYR A 56 -2.73 -3.59 24.63
C TYR A 56 -2.83 -2.62 25.80
N ARG A 57 -3.27 -1.39 25.54
CA ARG A 57 -3.46 -0.37 26.57
C ARG A 57 -4.48 -0.81 27.64
N LEU A 58 -5.57 -1.46 27.22
CA LEU A 58 -6.57 -1.96 28.16
C LEU A 58 -6.00 -3.00 29.12
N GLU A 59 -5.10 -3.84 28.66
CA GLU A 59 -4.49 -4.88 29.49
C GLU A 59 -3.28 -4.37 30.28
N LYS A 60 -2.43 -3.58 29.65
CA LYS A 60 -1.16 -3.12 30.25
C LYS A 60 -1.26 -1.71 30.85
N ARG A 61 -2.37 -1.02 30.60
CA ARG A 61 -2.63 0.35 31.08
C ARG A 61 -1.67 1.41 30.51
N ARG A 62 -0.99 1.06 29.44
CA ARG A 62 -0.10 1.98 28.70
C ARG A 62 0.04 1.48 27.27
N TYR A 63 0.47 2.36 26.38
CA TYR A 63 0.88 1.94 25.04
C TYR A 63 2.32 1.40 25.09
N PRO A 64 2.72 0.56 24.12
CA PRO A 64 4.12 0.11 24.03
C PRO A 64 5.08 1.28 23.90
N THR A 65 6.29 1.12 24.44
CA THR A 65 7.35 2.09 24.21
C THR A 65 7.88 1.99 22.78
N ALA A 66 8.59 3.01 22.31
CA ALA A 66 9.21 2.98 20.99
C ALA A 66 10.16 1.78 20.83
N GLU A 67 10.82 1.37 21.90
CA GLU A 67 11.71 0.21 21.92
C GLU A 67 10.97 -1.11 21.81
N GLU A 68 9.83 -1.23 22.51
CA GLU A 68 8.98 -2.41 22.43
C GLU A 68 8.36 -2.55 21.04
N GLY A 69 7.96 -1.44 20.42
CA GLY A 69 7.47 -1.38 19.06
C GLY A 69 6.19 -2.18 18.83
N LEU A 70 5.87 -2.41 17.56
CA LEU A 70 4.67 -3.13 17.15
C LEU A 70 4.71 -4.62 17.50
N VAL A 71 5.88 -5.19 17.74
CA VAL A 71 6.02 -6.58 18.14
C VAL A 71 5.24 -6.84 19.44
N ALA A 72 5.16 -5.87 20.32
CA ALA A 72 4.43 -5.97 21.58
C ALA A 72 2.93 -6.22 21.39
N VAL A 73 2.36 -5.83 20.26
CA VAL A 73 0.93 -6.01 19.98
C VAL A 73 0.63 -7.21 19.08
N GLN A 74 1.65 -7.97 18.69
CA GLN A 74 1.46 -9.16 17.87
C GLN A 74 0.42 -10.14 18.43
N PRO A 75 0.37 -10.43 19.75
CA PRO A 75 -0.65 -11.33 20.30
C PRO A 75 -2.08 -10.88 20.08
N TYR A 76 -2.31 -9.59 19.83
CA TYR A 76 -3.64 -9.02 19.59
C TYR A 76 -3.99 -8.98 18.12
N LEU A 77 -3.06 -9.33 17.25
CA LEU A 77 -3.29 -9.46 15.81
C LEU A 77 -3.61 -10.90 15.49
N LYS A 78 -4.54 -11.11 14.56
CA LYS A 78 -4.94 -12.48 14.16
C LYS A 78 -3.87 -13.20 13.35
N LYS A 79 -2.88 -12.48 12.87
CA LYS A 79 -1.80 -12.99 12.00
C LYS A 79 -0.47 -12.46 12.50
N THR A 80 0.63 -12.97 11.90
CA THR A 80 1.95 -12.38 12.11
C THR A 80 1.94 -10.90 11.73
N LEU A 81 2.92 -10.14 12.26
CA LEU A 81 3.05 -8.72 11.93
C LEU A 81 3.09 -8.53 10.42
N PRO A 82 2.12 -7.81 9.84
CA PRO A 82 2.14 -7.54 8.40
C PRO A 82 3.18 -6.48 8.06
N THR A 83 3.71 -6.58 6.85
CA THR A 83 4.43 -5.47 6.22
C THR A 83 3.46 -4.62 5.43
N ASP A 84 3.88 -3.41 5.05
CA ASP A 84 3.06 -2.59 4.16
C ASP A 84 2.98 -3.23 2.76
N PRO A 85 2.09 -2.75 1.86
CA PRO A 85 1.94 -3.34 0.53
C PRO A 85 3.22 -3.28 -0.32
N TRP A 86 4.18 -2.44 0.06
CA TRP A 86 5.46 -2.29 -0.64
C TRP A 86 6.58 -3.11 0.00
N GLY A 87 6.24 -3.97 0.99
CA GLY A 87 7.17 -4.91 1.60
C GLY A 87 8.01 -4.36 2.74
N ARG A 88 7.70 -3.17 3.25
CA ARG A 88 8.43 -2.55 4.37
C ARG A 88 7.66 -2.69 5.67
N PRO A 89 8.34 -2.80 6.82
CA PRO A 89 7.65 -2.82 8.10
C PRO A 89 7.05 -1.44 8.41
N TYR A 90 5.93 -1.44 9.14
CA TYR A 90 5.34 -0.21 9.63
C TYR A 90 6.23 0.39 10.72
N VAL A 91 6.28 1.71 10.76
CA VAL A 91 7.05 2.46 11.77
C VAL A 91 6.12 2.82 12.93
N TYR A 92 6.55 2.53 14.14
CA TYR A 92 5.84 2.90 15.36
C TYR A 92 6.60 3.98 16.07
N ARG A 93 5.89 5.05 16.46
CA ARG A 93 6.46 6.14 17.24
C ARG A 93 5.58 6.38 18.45
N ALA A 94 6.19 6.43 19.63
CA ALA A 94 5.50 6.87 20.83
C ALA A 94 5.29 8.38 20.75
N GLY A 95 4.09 8.82 21.11
CA GLY A 95 3.76 10.24 21.10
C GLY A 95 4.51 11.02 22.18
N ARG A 96 4.57 12.34 21.98
CA ARG A 96 5.20 13.25 22.95
C ARG A 96 4.39 13.36 24.25
N VAL A 97 3.08 13.18 24.13
CA VAL A 97 2.16 13.20 25.26
C VAL A 97 1.79 11.77 25.63
N ALA A 98 1.71 11.48 26.92
CA ALA A 98 1.32 10.16 27.40
C ALA A 98 -0.06 9.77 26.83
N GLY A 99 -0.15 8.58 26.21
CA GLY A 99 -1.38 8.10 25.59
C GLY A 99 -1.49 8.37 24.10
N GLU A 100 -0.49 8.97 23.49
CA GLU A 100 -0.43 9.17 22.05
C GLU A 100 0.55 8.19 21.40
N PHE A 101 0.25 7.82 20.18
CA PHE A 101 1.14 6.99 19.34
C PHE A 101 0.92 7.30 17.88
N GLU A 102 1.90 6.94 17.06
CA GLU A 102 1.82 7.08 15.62
C GLU A 102 2.28 5.79 14.95
N VAL A 103 1.48 5.27 14.03
CA VAL A 103 1.84 4.15 13.16
C VAL A 103 1.89 4.68 11.74
N VAL A 104 3.01 4.46 11.06
CA VAL A 104 3.28 5.08 9.76
C VAL A 104 3.74 4.02 8.77
N SER A 105 3.17 4.08 7.55
CA SER A 105 3.79 3.50 6.35
C SER A 105 4.46 4.64 5.60
N LEU A 106 5.72 4.45 5.21
CA LEU A 106 6.47 5.47 4.46
C LEU A 106 6.10 5.52 2.98
N GLY A 107 5.06 4.79 2.58
CA GLY A 107 4.59 4.81 1.22
C GLY A 107 5.47 4.00 0.28
N ARG A 108 5.23 4.16 -1.02
CA ARG A 108 5.90 3.38 -2.04
C ARG A 108 7.41 3.63 -2.09
N ASP A 109 7.86 4.86 -1.85
CA ASP A 109 9.28 5.21 -1.92
C ASP A 109 10.08 4.87 -0.66
N GLY A 110 9.41 4.58 0.46
CA GLY A 110 10.05 4.27 1.72
C GLY A 110 10.78 5.44 2.36
N LYS A 111 10.47 6.66 1.95
CA LYS A 111 11.09 7.89 2.46
C LYS A 111 10.03 8.76 3.12
N THR A 112 10.46 9.55 4.10
CA THR A 112 9.58 10.51 4.76
C THR A 112 9.09 11.55 3.76
N GLY A 113 7.79 11.84 3.83
CA GLY A 113 7.14 12.78 2.92
C GLY A 113 6.68 12.13 1.62
N GLY A 114 6.59 12.93 0.55
CA GLY A 114 6.14 12.48 -0.76
C GLY A 114 4.68 12.78 -1.02
N ASP A 115 4.25 12.49 -2.25
CA ASP A 115 2.90 12.76 -2.73
C ASP A 115 2.27 11.50 -3.30
N GLY A 116 0.94 11.43 -3.30
CA GLY A 116 0.19 10.32 -3.87
C GLY A 116 0.56 8.98 -3.22
N GLU A 117 1.02 8.04 -4.01
CA GLU A 117 1.43 6.70 -3.55
C GLU A 117 2.72 6.72 -2.74
N ASP A 118 3.55 7.75 -2.90
CA ASP A 118 4.79 7.94 -2.15
C ASP A 118 4.56 8.65 -0.82
N ALA A 119 3.37 9.18 -0.58
CA ALA A 119 3.05 9.89 0.66
C ALA A 119 3.03 8.95 1.86
N ASP A 120 3.45 9.46 3.01
CA ASP A 120 3.36 8.72 4.25
C ASP A 120 1.89 8.52 4.64
N ILE A 121 1.58 7.33 5.14
CA ILE A 121 0.23 6.97 5.60
C ILE A 121 0.29 6.77 7.10
N THR A 122 -0.51 7.53 7.83
CA THR A 122 -0.52 7.52 9.30
C THR A 122 -1.90 7.16 9.83
N ASN A 123 -1.98 6.95 11.15
CA ASN A 123 -3.25 6.71 11.85
C ASN A 123 -4.02 8.00 12.18
N HIS A 124 -3.54 9.13 11.72
CA HIS A 124 -4.19 10.43 11.90
C HIS A 124 -5.00 10.87 10.71
#